data_9a04916b76cd06267eaf5b6e5f04ef0c
#
_entry.id   9a04916b76cd06267eaf5b6e5f04ef0c
#
_cell.length_a   1.000
_cell.length_b   1.000
_cell.length_c   1.000
_cell.angle_alpha   90.00
_cell.angle_beta   90.00
_cell.angle_gamma   90.00
#
_symmetry.space_group_name_H-M   'P 1'
#
loop_
_entity.id
_entity.type
_entity.pdbx_description
1 polymer ?
#
loop_
_entity_poly.entity_id
_entity_poly.type
_entity_poly.pdbx_seq_one_letter_code
_entity_poly.pdbx_strand_id
1 'polypeptide(L)'
;MAEKIISPGVFTNEIDQTFLPAAVADIGAALIGPTVKGPAGIPTVVTSFSDFQAKFGDVFKSGSDSLQYLTSHAAEQYLQNSDTLTVVRVMDGTFSSATAAVGTTGSLAAATKATGSFNIAGTFLTGQDDEVQITVGGTEFRFIATDPVGGIPVDSSPVFFFSTGSVTGSGAAGGAQQLLNEINSAGIGVSASFTQTATHGRFEFTASDAGVAGNDISIDTGSGTSFRDEVTLSSGTNAGGSTANSFTLRTIADGTIMNNAQTTANTNNVLLSGSKHNIRYEVSNVNAKKGTFTLAIRAGNDNIKRKQILETYTGINLDPNSNNYIGKAIGDQRQQVATDGTTKYLQLTGSFSNKSRLVTVEKVTNTVDYLDENGNVRVPANSASLPNPGSGSSNGGFSGATDGFSGFDALGNHNGDKTGVTPANFYENISKNNSQGFDPTATGEGLDGYTEALDLLANQDEFDINLILMPGGIHSVHSTVTNKA
;
A
#
# COMPACT_ATOMS: atom_id res chain seq x y z
N MET A 1 7.27 -47.23 -16.16
CA MET A 1 6.17 -48.09 -15.61
C MET A 1 5.92 -47.57 -14.21
N ALA A 2 4.72 -47.11 -13.95
CA ALA A 2 4.33 -46.68 -12.61
C ALA A 2 4.12 -47.93 -11.75
N GLU A 3 4.85 -48.08 -10.67
CA GLU A 3 4.75 -49.18 -9.73
C GLU A 3 3.44 -49.04 -8.94
N LYS A 4 2.58 -50.06 -9.04
CA LYS A 4 1.28 -50.09 -8.35
C LYS A 4 1.52 -50.46 -6.90
N ILE A 5 1.39 -49.53 -5.99
CA ILE A 5 1.50 -49.78 -4.54
C ILE A 5 0.27 -50.51 -4.06
N ILE A 6 0.42 -51.74 -3.51
CA ILE A 6 -0.67 -52.68 -3.18
C ILE A 6 -0.91 -52.77 -1.67
N SER A 7 -0.13 -52.11 -0.80
CA SER A 7 -0.21 -52.25 0.64
C SER A 7 -0.27 -50.90 1.34
N PRO A 8 -1.07 -50.71 2.42
CA PRO A 8 -0.97 -49.51 3.22
C PRO A 8 0.37 -49.48 3.94
N GLY A 9 1.17 -48.51 3.64
CA GLY A 9 2.47 -48.26 4.22
C GLY A 9 2.66 -46.77 4.53
N VAL A 10 3.59 -46.49 5.43
CA VAL A 10 4.04 -45.11 5.65
C VAL A 10 5.02 -44.80 4.55
N PHE A 11 4.66 -43.82 3.71
CA PHE A 11 5.55 -43.33 2.68
C PHE A 11 6.20 -42.07 3.22
N THR A 12 7.49 -42.10 3.42
CA THR A 12 8.30 -40.91 3.67
C THR A 12 8.68 -40.32 2.32
N ASN A 13 8.19 -39.11 2.04
CA ASN A 13 8.70 -38.33 0.93
C ASN A 13 9.89 -37.54 1.46
N GLU A 14 11.08 -38.00 1.17
CA GLU A 14 12.31 -37.30 1.51
C GLU A 14 12.44 -36.13 0.52
N ILE A 15 12.12 -34.95 1.00
CA ILE A 15 12.39 -33.71 0.26
C ILE A 15 13.80 -33.32 0.66
N ASP A 16 14.73 -33.55 -0.24
CA ASP A 16 16.09 -33.02 -0.11
C ASP A 16 16.00 -31.49 -0.13
N GLN A 17 16.13 -30.89 1.05
CA GLN A 17 16.18 -29.45 1.26
C GLN A 17 17.62 -28.92 1.27
N THR A 18 18.60 -29.78 1.05
CA THR A 18 19.96 -29.35 0.79
C THR A 18 20.00 -28.71 -0.60
N PHE A 19 19.56 -27.47 -0.67
CA PHE A 19 19.87 -26.59 -1.77
C PHE A 19 21.34 -26.21 -1.63
N LEU A 20 22.22 -27.16 -1.92
CA LEU A 20 23.59 -26.81 -2.25
C LEU A 20 23.51 -26.08 -3.59
N PRO A 21 23.83 -24.80 -3.66
CA PRO A 21 24.07 -24.17 -4.95
C PRO A 21 25.22 -24.95 -5.60
N ALA A 22 24.87 -25.81 -6.54
CA ALA A 22 25.84 -26.58 -7.29
C ALA A 22 26.49 -25.65 -8.31
N ALA A 23 27.36 -24.82 -7.83
CA ALA A 23 28.51 -24.29 -8.55
C ALA A 23 29.44 -23.72 -7.50
N VAL A 24 30.62 -24.19 -7.39
CA VAL A 24 31.74 -23.39 -6.90
C VAL A 24 31.70 -22.13 -7.75
N ALA A 25 31.17 -21.05 -7.17
CA ALA A 25 31.14 -19.76 -7.83
C ALA A 25 32.61 -19.41 -8.13
N ASP A 26 32.89 -19.09 -9.36
CA ASP A 26 34.12 -18.42 -9.70
C ASP A 26 34.37 -17.31 -8.71
N ILE A 27 35.62 -17.12 -8.29
CA ILE A 27 36.09 -16.18 -7.28
C ILE A 27 35.26 -14.91 -7.32
N GLY A 28 34.33 -14.79 -6.35
CA GLY A 28 33.27 -13.79 -6.41
C GLY A 28 33.69 -12.45 -5.81
N ALA A 29 33.41 -11.38 -6.49
CA ALA A 29 33.43 -10.04 -5.90
C ALA A 29 32.07 -9.70 -5.30
N ALA A 30 32.08 -9.03 -4.15
CA ALA A 30 30.90 -8.40 -3.57
C ALA A 30 30.96 -6.88 -3.72
N LEU A 31 29.88 -6.29 -4.15
CA LEU A 31 29.67 -4.85 -4.26
C LEU A 31 28.62 -4.41 -3.25
N ILE A 32 29.04 -3.59 -2.29
CA ILE A 32 28.18 -3.09 -1.20
C ILE A 32 27.98 -1.59 -1.39
N GLY A 33 26.74 -1.16 -1.49
CA GLY A 33 26.43 0.28 -1.58
C GLY A 33 24.99 0.57 -1.95
N PRO A 34 24.62 1.86 -1.97
CA PRO A 34 23.28 2.28 -2.34
C PRO A 34 23.04 2.05 -3.84
N THR A 35 21.82 1.67 -4.17
CA THR A 35 21.32 1.51 -5.53
C THR A 35 19.93 2.10 -5.68
N VAL A 36 19.49 2.35 -6.91
CA VAL A 36 18.22 3.02 -7.19
C VAL A 36 17.02 2.20 -6.71
N LYS A 37 17.04 0.90 -6.91
CA LYS A 37 16.03 -0.06 -6.52
C LYS A 37 16.67 -1.42 -6.20
N GLY A 38 15.89 -2.42 -5.91
CA GLY A 38 16.35 -3.78 -5.65
C GLY A 38 16.09 -4.20 -4.21
N PRO A 39 16.29 -5.48 -3.89
CA PRO A 39 16.17 -5.97 -2.52
C PRO A 39 17.29 -5.38 -1.65
N ALA A 40 16.94 -4.88 -0.48
CA ALA A 40 17.90 -4.31 0.45
C ALA A 40 18.43 -5.38 1.42
N GLY A 41 19.74 -5.33 1.69
CA GLY A 41 20.41 -6.27 2.58
C GLY A 41 20.53 -7.71 2.04
N ILE A 42 20.02 -8.00 0.84
CA ILE A 42 19.99 -9.35 0.28
C ILE A 42 21.08 -9.48 -0.80
N PRO A 43 22.12 -10.32 -0.59
CA PRO A 43 23.12 -10.59 -1.61
C PRO A 43 22.48 -11.16 -2.88
N THR A 44 22.64 -10.46 -3.97
CA THR A 44 22.01 -10.81 -5.24
C THR A 44 23.06 -10.89 -6.34
N VAL A 45 23.17 -12.04 -6.97
CA VAL A 45 24.11 -12.25 -8.06
C VAL A 45 23.60 -11.60 -9.34
N VAL A 46 24.48 -10.88 -10.03
CA VAL A 46 24.28 -10.30 -11.35
C VAL A 46 25.39 -10.79 -12.29
N THR A 47 25.02 -11.06 -13.54
CA THR A 47 25.93 -11.67 -14.52
C THR A 47 26.31 -10.72 -15.67
N SER A 48 25.72 -9.55 -15.69
CA SER A 48 25.98 -8.50 -16.67
C SER A 48 25.53 -7.15 -16.15
N PHE A 49 26.04 -6.06 -16.74
CA PHE A 49 25.56 -4.72 -16.38
C PHE A 49 24.10 -4.50 -16.74
N SER A 50 23.59 -5.12 -17.79
CA SER A 50 22.15 -5.08 -18.12
C SER A 50 21.31 -5.81 -17.08
N ASP A 51 21.79 -6.90 -16.49
CA ASP A 51 21.12 -7.60 -15.38
C ASP A 51 21.16 -6.74 -14.10
N PHE A 52 22.27 -6.07 -13.83
CA PHE A 52 22.39 -5.08 -12.75
C PHE A 52 21.35 -3.96 -12.92
N GLN A 53 21.27 -3.34 -14.10
CA GLN A 53 20.31 -2.28 -14.39
C GLN A 53 18.85 -2.75 -14.22
N ALA A 54 18.55 -3.97 -14.62
CA ALA A 54 17.21 -4.55 -14.47
C ALA A 54 16.82 -4.74 -13.00
N LYS A 55 17.74 -5.26 -12.17
CA LYS A 55 17.52 -5.56 -10.75
C LYS A 55 17.67 -4.34 -9.84
N PHE A 56 18.75 -3.56 -10.02
CA PHE A 56 19.14 -2.48 -9.11
C PHE A 56 18.93 -1.07 -9.66
N GLY A 57 18.56 -0.97 -10.93
CA GLY A 57 18.46 0.33 -11.60
C GLY A 57 19.83 0.91 -11.90
N ASP A 58 19.85 2.13 -12.44
CA ASP A 58 21.08 2.81 -12.83
C ASP A 58 20.95 4.31 -12.58
N VAL A 59 20.30 5.04 -13.48
CA VAL A 59 20.09 6.48 -13.39
C VAL A 59 18.68 6.76 -12.87
N PHE A 60 18.54 7.64 -11.91
CA PHE A 60 17.26 8.15 -11.42
C PHE A 60 17.19 9.67 -11.55
N LYS A 61 15.98 10.22 -11.50
CA LYS A 61 15.75 11.67 -11.56
C LYS A 61 15.54 12.22 -10.17
N SER A 62 16.10 13.41 -9.92
CA SER A 62 15.75 14.24 -8.79
C SER A 62 15.54 15.67 -9.30
N GLY A 63 14.30 16.14 -9.37
CA GLY A 63 13.96 17.39 -10.02
C GLY A 63 14.28 17.38 -11.52
N SER A 64 15.10 18.33 -11.99
CA SER A 64 15.60 18.41 -13.36
C SER A 64 16.82 17.53 -13.63
N ASP A 65 17.49 17.07 -12.59
CA ASP A 65 18.78 16.40 -12.67
C ASP A 65 18.63 14.89 -12.81
N SER A 66 19.59 14.27 -13.50
CA SER A 66 19.73 12.82 -13.59
C SER A 66 20.96 12.42 -12.79
N LEU A 67 20.75 11.57 -11.78
CA LEU A 67 21.74 11.16 -10.80
C LEU A 67 22.05 9.68 -10.94
N GLN A 68 23.27 9.29 -10.57
CA GLN A 68 23.74 7.91 -10.58
C GLN A 68 24.64 7.66 -9.38
N TYR A 69 24.46 6.53 -8.70
CA TYR A 69 25.30 6.15 -7.58
C TYR A 69 26.68 5.67 -8.04
N LEU A 70 27.72 5.89 -7.23
CA LEU A 70 29.06 5.33 -7.47
C LEU A 70 29.03 3.80 -7.53
N THR A 71 28.08 3.17 -6.83
CA THR A 71 27.82 1.74 -6.88
C THR A 71 27.50 1.28 -8.30
N SER A 72 26.67 2.01 -9.05
CA SER A 72 26.36 1.69 -10.45
C SER A 72 27.59 1.81 -11.35
N HIS A 73 28.40 2.85 -11.16
CA HIS A 73 29.65 3.01 -11.91
C HIS A 73 30.64 1.88 -11.61
N ALA A 74 30.79 1.47 -10.34
CA ALA A 74 31.66 0.36 -9.97
C ALA A 74 31.16 -0.97 -10.55
N ALA A 75 29.84 -1.21 -10.52
CA ALA A 75 29.24 -2.38 -11.14
C ALA A 75 29.51 -2.43 -12.65
N GLU A 76 29.36 -1.31 -13.35
CA GLU A 76 29.63 -1.20 -14.79
C GLU A 76 31.07 -1.55 -15.10
N GLN A 77 32.03 -0.93 -14.42
CA GLN A 77 33.46 -1.16 -14.66
C GLN A 77 33.88 -2.60 -14.34
N TYR A 78 33.34 -3.17 -13.25
CA TYR A 78 33.66 -4.54 -12.88
C TYR A 78 33.10 -5.55 -13.89
N LEU A 79 31.82 -5.42 -14.26
CA LEU A 79 31.12 -6.33 -15.17
C LEU A 79 31.56 -6.20 -16.65
N GLN A 80 32.39 -5.22 -16.99
CA GLN A 80 33.07 -5.17 -18.29
C GLN A 80 34.19 -6.22 -18.39
N ASN A 81 34.74 -6.68 -17.26
CA ASN A 81 35.88 -7.57 -17.19
C ASN A 81 35.59 -8.88 -16.44
N SER A 82 34.40 -9.03 -15.87
CA SER A 82 33.95 -10.21 -15.14
C SER A 82 32.50 -10.50 -15.45
N ASP A 83 32.09 -11.75 -15.33
CA ASP A 83 30.75 -12.24 -15.62
C ASP A 83 29.92 -12.52 -14.36
N THR A 84 30.46 -12.30 -13.18
CA THR A 84 29.76 -12.55 -11.91
C THR A 84 30.07 -11.49 -10.87
N LEU A 85 29.03 -10.88 -10.28
CA LEU A 85 29.15 -9.89 -9.21
C LEU A 85 28.01 -10.09 -8.21
N THR A 86 28.34 -10.25 -6.94
CA THR A 86 27.34 -10.26 -5.85
C THR A 86 27.09 -8.82 -5.38
N VAL A 87 25.88 -8.34 -5.52
CA VAL A 87 25.49 -6.97 -5.12
C VAL A 87 24.67 -7.02 -3.85
N VAL A 88 25.03 -6.21 -2.85
CA VAL A 88 24.26 -6.00 -1.63
C VAL A 88 23.87 -4.53 -1.56
N ARG A 89 22.58 -4.27 -1.76
CA ARG A 89 22.04 -2.92 -1.64
C ARG A 89 21.98 -2.51 -0.19
N VAL A 90 22.51 -1.32 0.11
CA VAL A 90 22.45 -0.72 1.43
C VAL A 90 21.20 0.17 1.53
N MET A 91 20.44 -0.01 2.60
CA MET A 91 19.42 0.91 3.09
C MET A 91 19.50 0.94 4.61
N ASP A 92 19.24 2.10 5.19
CA ASP A 92 19.30 2.32 6.65
C ASP A 92 17.90 2.54 7.23
N GLY A 93 17.71 2.15 8.49
CA GLY A 93 16.43 2.29 9.19
C GLY A 93 15.39 1.25 8.80
N THR A 94 14.12 1.56 9.08
CA THR A 94 13.01 0.65 8.78
C THR A 94 12.54 0.87 7.35
N PHE A 95 12.96 0.02 6.45
CA PHE A 95 12.54 0.03 5.05
C PHE A 95 11.59 -1.13 4.74
N SER A 96 10.82 -1.00 3.69
CA SER A 96 9.89 -2.04 3.24
C SER A 96 9.65 -2.02 1.74
N SER A 97 9.23 -3.17 1.21
CA SER A 97 8.75 -3.33 -0.16
C SER A 97 7.32 -2.81 -0.32
N ALA A 98 6.92 -2.51 -1.54
CA ALA A 98 5.56 -2.11 -1.86
C ALA A 98 4.64 -3.32 -2.04
N THR A 99 3.36 -3.15 -1.72
CA THR A 99 2.34 -4.18 -1.88
C THR A 99 1.18 -3.71 -2.75
N ALA A 100 0.49 -4.64 -3.36
CA ALA A 100 -0.74 -4.40 -4.09
C ALA A 100 -1.78 -5.45 -3.73
N ALA A 101 -2.84 -5.03 -3.07
CA ALA A 101 -3.99 -5.87 -2.78
C ALA A 101 -4.94 -5.86 -3.97
N VAL A 102 -5.17 -7.02 -4.58
CA VAL A 102 -6.03 -7.18 -5.75
C VAL A 102 -7.43 -7.57 -5.29
N GLY A 103 -8.40 -6.68 -5.53
CA GLY A 103 -9.79 -6.89 -5.12
C GLY A 103 -10.49 -8.00 -5.89
N THR A 104 -11.54 -8.55 -5.29
CA THR A 104 -12.36 -9.63 -5.86
C THR A 104 -13.41 -9.12 -6.86
N THR A 105 -13.97 -10.01 -7.67
CA THR A 105 -15.14 -9.73 -8.53
C THR A 105 -16.43 -9.56 -7.74
N GLY A 106 -16.46 -9.94 -6.48
CA GLY A 106 -17.60 -9.71 -5.59
C GLY A 106 -18.01 -8.25 -5.67
N SER A 107 -19.30 -7.99 -5.72
CA SER A 107 -19.83 -6.63 -5.79
C SER A 107 -19.18 -5.80 -4.69
N LEU A 108 -18.39 -4.82 -5.09
CA LEU A 108 -17.95 -3.79 -4.17
C LEU A 108 -19.22 -3.16 -3.62
N ALA A 109 -19.51 -3.37 -2.34
CA ALA A 109 -20.57 -2.61 -1.71
C ALA A 109 -20.22 -1.13 -1.94
N ALA A 110 -21.13 -0.42 -2.58
CA ALA A 110 -20.95 1.02 -2.72
C ALA A 110 -20.81 1.61 -1.32
N ALA A 111 -19.93 2.60 -1.17
CA ALA A 111 -19.85 3.32 0.09
C ALA A 111 -21.26 3.80 0.45
N THR A 112 -21.67 3.53 1.66
CA THR A 112 -22.94 4.02 2.18
C THR A 112 -22.71 5.27 3.01
N LYS A 113 -23.66 6.20 2.93
CA LYS A 113 -23.65 7.39 3.78
C LYS A 113 -24.15 7.02 5.17
N ALA A 114 -23.52 7.57 6.18
CA ALA A 114 -24.05 7.46 7.54
C ALA A 114 -25.36 8.21 7.67
N THR A 115 -26.30 7.66 8.38
CA THR A 115 -27.62 8.23 8.60
C THR A 115 -28.00 8.21 10.09
N GLY A 116 -28.83 9.15 10.49
CA GLY A 116 -29.40 9.19 11.83
C GLY A 116 -30.72 9.95 11.81
N SER A 117 -31.54 9.75 12.78
CA SER A 117 -32.81 10.47 12.86
C SER A 117 -33.28 10.64 14.29
N PHE A 118 -33.96 11.73 14.57
CA PHE A 118 -34.71 11.92 15.81
C PHE A 118 -36.11 12.44 15.54
N ASN A 119 -37.02 12.21 16.49
CA ASN A 119 -38.37 12.68 16.43
C ASN A 119 -38.53 13.91 17.35
N ILE A 120 -39.22 14.92 16.88
CA ILE A 120 -39.56 16.11 17.65
C ILE A 120 -41.03 16.16 17.98
N ALA A 121 -41.36 16.55 19.21
CA ALA A 121 -42.75 16.84 19.60
C ALA A 121 -43.20 18.22 19.07
N GLY A 122 -44.47 18.42 18.94
CA GLY A 122 -45.09 19.57 18.24
C GLY A 122 -44.77 20.98 18.75
N THR A 123 -43.95 21.16 19.79
CA THR A 123 -43.56 22.45 20.37
C THR A 123 -42.07 22.75 20.27
N PHE A 124 -41.36 21.99 19.49
CA PHE A 124 -39.91 22.16 19.29
C PHE A 124 -39.58 23.37 18.40
N LEU A 125 -38.54 24.10 18.74
CA LEU A 125 -38.07 25.30 18.02
C LEU A 125 -39.11 26.47 17.99
N THR A 126 -39.85 26.65 19.06
CA THR A 126 -40.72 27.82 19.23
C THR A 126 -40.15 28.86 20.19
N GLY A 127 -39.09 28.50 20.93
CA GLY A 127 -38.40 29.37 21.87
C GLY A 127 -37.26 30.13 21.25
N GLN A 128 -37.02 31.35 21.69
CA GLN A 128 -35.80 32.07 21.43
C GLN A 128 -34.63 31.33 22.12
N ASP A 129 -33.51 31.25 21.46
CA ASP A 129 -32.29 30.54 21.92
C ASP A 129 -32.40 29.00 21.97
N ASP A 130 -33.42 28.39 21.41
CA ASP A 130 -33.40 26.97 21.14
C ASP A 130 -32.28 26.66 20.11
N GLU A 131 -31.49 25.64 20.35
CA GLU A 131 -30.36 25.34 19.47
C GLU A 131 -30.26 23.86 19.10
N VAL A 132 -29.69 23.62 17.93
CA VAL A 132 -29.23 22.31 17.49
C VAL A 132 -27.72 22.40 17.22
N GLN A 133 -26.97 21.49 17.80
CA GLN A 133 -25.54 21.38 17.64
C GLN A 133 -25.22 20.19 16.76
N ILE A 134 -24.39 20.38 15.72
CA ILE A 134 -23.94 19.32 14.82
C ILE A 134 -22.42 19.30 14.85
N THR A 135 -21.83 18.22 15.35
CA THR A 135 -20.38 18.07 15.37
C THR A 135 -19.92 17.24 14.19
N VAL A 136 -19.07 17.81 13.36
CA VAL A 136 -18.48 17.16 12.19
C VAL A 136 -16.95 17.31 12.23
N GLY A 137 -16.24 16.19 12.21
CA GLY A 137 -14.78 16.22 12.23
C GLY A 137 -14.17 16.92 13.45
N GLY A 138 -14.88 16.89 14.60
CA GLY A 138 -14.45 17.55 15.84
C GLY A 138 -14.79 19.06 15.90
N THR A 139 -15.41 19.62 14.87
CA THR A 139 -15.90 21.01 14.88
C THR A 139 -17.39 21.02 15.19
N GLU A 140 -17.79 21.76 16.22
CA GLU A 140 -19.17 21.96 16.61
C GLU A 140 -19.78 23.13 15.84
N PHE A 141 -20.86 22.89 15.12
CA PHE A 141 -21.68 23.87 14.42
C PHE A 141 -22.98 24.07 15.18
N ARG A 142 -23.33 25.33 15.49
CA ARG A 142 -24.47 25.69 16.30
C ARG A 142 -25.54 26.39 15.45
N PHE A 143 -26.76 25.89 15.48
CA PHE A 143 -27.93 26.45 14.80
C PHE A 143 -28.89 26.97 15.86
N ILE A 144 -29.00 28.29 15.95
CA ILE A 144 -29.72 28.99 17.05
C ILE A 144 -31.02 29.63 16.53
N ALA A 145 -32.09 29.32 17.19
CA ALA A 145 -33.40 29.90 16.92
C ALA A 145 -33.48 31.34 17.40
N THR A 146 -33.92 32.25 16.56
CA THR A 146 -34.09 33.67 16.91
C THR A 146 -35.48 34.21 16.56
N ASP A 147 -35.97 35.18 17.37
CA ASP A 147 -37.20 35.89 17.06
C ASP A 147 -36.94 36.95 15.97
N PRO A 148 -37.69 36.93 14.86
CA PRO A 148 -37.50 37.87 13.75
C PRO A 148 -37.83 39.33 14.08
N VAL A 149 -38.46 39.61 15.20
CA VAL A 149 -38.87 41.00 15.61
C VAL A 149 -37.65 41.90 15.82
N GLY A 150 -36.49 41.35 16.20
CA GLY A 150 -35.23 42.09 16.37
C GLY A 150 -34.28 42.03 15.18
N GLY A 151 -34.66 41.31 14.12
CA GLY A 151 -33.77 40.98 12.99
C GLY A 151 -32.96 39.72 13.28
N ILE A 152 -32.77 38.91 12.25
CA ILE A 152 -31.92 37.71 12.35
C ILE A 152 -30.43 38.13 12.34
N PRO A 153 -29.63 37.71 13.31
CA PRO A 153 -28.18 37.98 13.29
C PRO A 153 -27.54 37.40 12.03
N VAL A 154 -26.40 37.96 11.64
CA VAL A 154 -25.64 37.48 10.51
C VAL A 154 -24.89 36.22 10.90
N ASP A 155 -24.98 35.19 10.06
CA ASP A 155 -24.27 33.94 10.26
C ASP A 155 -22.76 34.15 10.25
N SER A 156 -22.10 33.46 11.15
CA SER A 156 -20.64 33.41 11.23
C SER A 156 -20.23 32.01 11.64
N SER A 157 -19.75 31.23 10.69
CA SER A 157 -19.31 29.86 10.98
C SER A 157 -18.36 29.84 12.20
N PRO A 158 -18.61 28.99 13.18
CA PRO A 158 -19.51 27.84 13.19
C PRO A 158 -20.93 28.12 13.78
N VAL A 159 -21.37 29.37 13.86
CA VAL A 159 -22.69 29.73 14.41
C VAL A 159 -23.61 30.25 13.30
N PHE A 160 -24.80 29.67 13.23
CA PHE A 160 -25.84 29.97 12.25
C PHE A 160 -27.16 30.30 12.97
N PHE A 161 -27.94 31.19 12.40
CA PHE A 161 -29.18 31.64 12.99
C PHE A 161 -30.36 31.38 12.06
N PHE A 162 -31.50 30.93 12.62
CA PHE A 162 -32.73 30.74 11.87
C PHE A 162 -33.93 31.35 12.58
N SER A 163 -34.95 31.73 11.84
CA SER A 163 -36.13 32.39 12.37
C SER A 163 -37.17 31.39 12.87
N THR A 164 -37.70 31.65 14.07
CA THR A 164 -38.84 30.87 14.64
C THR A 164 -40.19 31.43 14.25
N GLY A 165 -40.31 32.67 13.83
CA GLY A 165 -41.53 33.48 13.92
C GLY A 165 -42.27 33.76 12.61
N SER A 166 -41.89 33.30 11.46
CA SER A 166 -42.47 33.76 10.18
C SER A 166 -43.25 32.71 9.39
N VAL A 167 -43.73 31.67 10.00
CA VAL A 167 -44.52 30.68 9.25
C VAL A 167 -45.94 30.62 9.75
N THR A 168 -46.83 31.24 9.00
CA THR A 168 -48.29 31.12 9.12
C THR A 168 -48.78 29.72 8.80
N GLY A 169 -48.27 28.75 9.53
CA GLY A 169 -48.66 27.35 9.50
C GLY A 169 -48.60 26.82 10.92
N SER A 170 -49.74 26.35 11.40
CA SER A 170 -49.90 25.82 12.73
C SER A 170 -48.81 24.80 13.09
N GLY A 171 -47.98 25.12 14.08
CA GLY A 171 -47.13 24.13 14.75
C GLY A 171 -45.67 24.08 14.32
N ALA A 172 -44.96 23.09 14.81
CA ALA A 172 -43.53 22.80 14.64
C ALA A 172 -42.98 22.84 13.20
N ALA A 173 -43.81 22.91 12.19
CA ALA A 173 -43.44 22.90 10.79
C ALA A 173 -42.63 24.13 10.36
N GLY A 174 -42.82 25.27 10.98
CA GLY A 174 -42.19 26.52 10.56
C GLY A 174 -40.74 26.62 10.94
N GLY A 175 -40.44 26.53 12.22
CA GLY A 175 -39.05 26.54 12.71
C GLY A 175 -38.23 25.37 12.21
N ALA A 176 -38.86 24.19 12.13
CA ALA A 176 -38.20 23.00 11.57
C ALA A 176 -37.78 23.17 10.10
N GLN A 177 -38.64 23.83 9.28
CA GLN A 177 -38.31 24.10 7.88
C GLN A 177 -37.19 25.14 7.75
N GLN A 178 -37.16 26.13 8.61
CA GLN A 178 -36.10 27.13 8.62
C GLN A 178 -34.75 26.49 9.05
N LEU A 179 -34.74 25.70 10.12
CA LEU A 179 -33.58 24.93 10.55
C LEU A 179 -33.10 24.01 9.44
N LEU A 180 -34.00 23.29 8.76
CA LEU A 180 -33.65 22.42 7.64
C LEU A 180 -32.94 23.17 6.51
N ASN A 181 -33.49 24.34 6.15
CA ASN A 181 -32.89 25.17 5.11
C ASN A 181 -31.49 25.64 5.51
N GLU A 182 -31.35 26.04 6.78
CA GLU A 182 -30.07 26.53 7.29
C GLU A 182 -28.98 25.43 7.35
N ILE A 183 -29.31 24.24 7.86
CA ILE A 183 -28.41 23.10 7.87
C ILE A 183 -27.94 22.76 6.44
N ASN A 184 -28.89 22.72 5.50
CA ASN A 184 -28.55 22.34 4.12
C ASN A 184 -27.78 23.45 3.36
N SER A 185 -27.97 24.73 3.75
CA SER A 185 -27.23 25.85 3.16
C SER A 185 -25.84 26.05 3.75
N ALA A 186 -25.64 25.65 5.00
CA ALA A 186 -24.37 25.81 5.72
C ALA A 186 -23.19 24.97 5.14
N GLY A 187 -23.49 23.92 4.38
CA GLY A 187 -22.47 23.11 3.70
C GLY A 187 -21.48 22.39 4.64
N ILE A 188 -21.93 22.04 5.85
CA ILE A 188 -21.08 21.48 6.92
C ILE A 188 -20.82 19.98 6.81
N GLY A 189 -21.10 19.36 5.68
CA GLY A 189 -20.87 17.91 5.48
C GLY A 189 -22.02 17.01 5.91
N VAL A 190 -23.20 17.61 6.23
CA VAL A 190 -24.44 16.91 6.56
C VAL A 190 -25.58 17.52 5.77
N SER A 191 -26.49 16.69 5.29
CA SER A 191 -27.79 17.10 4.76
C SER A 191 -28.89 16.60 5.67
N ALA A 192 -29.91 17.41 5.82
CA ALA A 192 -31.10 17.08 6.62
C ALA A 192 -32.35 17.02 5.75
N SER A 193 -33.30 16.20 6.16
CA SER A 193 -34.69 16.19 5.66
C SER A 193 -35.66 16.15 6.83
N PHE A 194 -36.85 16.70 6.62
CA PHE A 194 -37.89 16.76 7.65
C PHE A 194 -39.20 16.20 7.13
N THR A 195 -39.79 15.29 7.90
CA THR A 195 -41.07 14.69 7.59
C THR A 195 -42.02 14.94 8.76
N GLN A 196 -43.15 15.60 8.50
CA GLN A 196 -44.16 15.83 9.51
C GLN A 196 -45.22 14.71 9.48
N THR A 197 -45.52 14.15 10.65
CA THR A 197 -46.65 13.24 10.86
C THR A 197 -47.72 13.97 11.68
N ALA A 198 -48.89 13.36 11.84
CA ALA A 198 -50.02 13.98 12.58
C ALA A 198 -49.68 14.31 14.06
N THR A 199 -48.69 13.64 14.65
CA THR A 199 -48.34 13.75 16.07
C THR A 199 -46.87 14.11 16.34
N HIS A 200 -46.00 13.93 15.38
CA HIS A 200 -44.55 14.13 15.53
C HIS A 200 -43.94 14.67 14.24
N GLY A 201 -42.87 15.43 14.35
CA GLY A 201 -41.96 15.72 13.27
C GLY A 201 -40.73 14.82 13.36
N ARG A 202 -40.20 14.38 12.23
CA ARG A 202 -38.97 13.57 12.16
C ARG A 202 -37.93 14.28 11.32
N PHE A 203 -36.76 14.52 11.92
CA PHE A 203 -35.57 14.90 11.20
C PHE A 203 -34.80 13.65 10.85
N GLU A 204 -34.32 13.58 9.60
CA GLU A 204 -33.42 12.58 9.11
C GLU A 204 -32.17 13.27 8.61
N PHE A 205 -31.03 12.81 9.06
CA PHE A 205 -29.72 13.35 8.71
C PHE A 205 -28.95 12.33 7.89
N THR A 206 -28.23 12.82 6.89
CA THR A 206 -27.39 11.99 6.03
C THR A 206 -26.05 12.69 5.85
N ALA A 207 -24.93 11.99 6.11
CA ALA A 207 -23.61 12.51 5.82
C ALA A 207 -23.48 12.85 4.33
N SER A 208 -22.83 13.96 4.00
CA SER A 208 -22.64 14.36 2.60
C SER A 208 -21.72 13.40 1.86
N ASP A 209 -20.70 12.91 2.54
CA ASP A 209 -19.78 11.91 2.01
C ASP A 209 -20.16 10.51 2.48
N ALA A 210 -19.99 9.56 1.58
CA ALA A 210 -20.12 8.16 1.91
C ALA A 210 -18.83 7.65 2.57
N GLY A 211 -18.96 6.83 3.61
CA GLY A 211 -17.82 6.28 4.33
C GLY A 211 -18.03 6.24 5.83
N VAL A 212 -17.09 5.63 6.53
CA VAL A 212 -17.14 5.50 8.00
C VAL A 212 -16.92 6.84 8.73
N ALA A 213 -16.32 7.83 8.08
CA ALA A 213 -16.12 9.15 8.67
C ALA A 213 -17.45 9.84 9.02
N GLY A 214 -18.54 9.51 8.31
CA GLY A 214 -19.87 9.99 8.65
C GLY A 214 -20.42 9.42 9.95
N ASN A 215 -19.90 8.31 10.45
CA ASN A 215 -20.34 7.71 11.72
C ASN A 215 -19.88 8.51 12.96
N ASP A 216 -18.91 9.41 12.79
CA ASP A 216 -18.41 10.28 13.86
C ASP A 216 -19.18 11.62 13.95
N ILE A 217 -20.21 11.79 13.13
CA ILE A 217 -21.07 12.97 13.16
C ILE A 217 -22.12 12.80 14.26
N SER A 218 -22.10 13.68 15.24
CA SER A 218 -23.09 13.72 16.29
C SER A 218 -23.98 14.96 16.19
N ILE A 219 -25.24 14.80 16.58
CA ILE A 219 -26.26 15.86 16.58
C ILE A 219 -26.84 15.87 17.98
N ASP A 220 -26.74 17.01 18.63
CA ASP A 220 -27.28 17.26 19.96
C ASP A 220 -28.25 18.45 19.91
N THR A 221 -29.27 18.39 20.72
CA THR A 221 -30.16 19.53 20.97
C THR A 221 -29.68 20.22 22.24
N GLY A 222 -28.97 21.32 22.12
CA GLY A 222 -28.27 21.99 23.21
C GLY A 222 -29.13 22.30 24.47
N SER A 223 -28.54 22.88 25.48
CA SER A 223 -29.06 22.98 26.84
C SER A 223 -30.35 23.80 27.05
N GLY A 224 -30.84 24.48 26.02
CA GLY A 224 -32.03 25.35 26.08
C GLY A 224 -33.36 24.68 25.72
N THR A 225 -33.31 23.51 25.11
CA THR A 225 -34.52 22.86 24.58
C THR A 225 -35.18 21.91 25.57
N SER A 226 -36.51 21.86 25.54
CA SER A 226 -37.28 20.86 26.29
C SER A 226 -37.13 19.42 25.75
N PHE A 227 -36.36 19.25 24.72
CA PHE A 227 -36.10 17.99 24.04
C PHE A 227 -34.61 17.70 24.06
N ARG A 228 -34.19 16.55 24.59
CA ARG A 228 -32.83 16.13 24.65
C ARG A 228 -32.71 14.76 23.99
N ASP A 229 -32.26 14.73 22.75
CA ASP A 229 -31.82 13.52 22.10
C ASP A 229 -30.45 13.76 21.43
N GLU A 230 -29.50 12.94 21.78
CA GLU A 230 -28.24 12.88 21.08
C GLU A 230 -28.33 11.76 20.03
N VAL A 231 -28.01 12.08 18.79
CA VAL A 231 -27.98 11.13 17.69
C VAL A 231 -26.59 11.14 17.06
N THR A 232 -25.92 10.02 17.12
CA THR A 232 -24.72 9.78 16.30
C THR A 232 -25.14 9.09 15.01
N LEU A 233 -24.70 9.62 13.88
CA LEU A 233 -24.96 8.97 12.59
C LEU A 233 -24.26 7.61 12.56
N SER A 234 -24.87 6.64 11.91
CA SER A 234 -24.36 5.27 11.85
C SER A 234 -24.60 4.65 10.47
N SER A 235 -24.11 3.43 10.28
CA SER A 235 -24.26 2.66 9.04
C SER A 235 -23.55 3.24 7.81
N GLY A 236 -22.71 4.25 7.99
CA GLY A 236 -21.77 4.66 6.95
C GLY A 236 -20.71 3.57 6.75
N THR A 237 -20.47 3.18 5.52
CA THR A 237 -19.43 2.22 5.17
C THR A 237 -18.56 2.77 4.06
N ASN A 238 -17.27 2.53 4.14
CA ASN A 238 -16.37 2.89 3.05
C ASN A 238 -16.71 2.10 1.79
N ALA A 239 -16.47 2.70 0.63
CA ALA A 239 -16.53 1.98 -0.63
C ALA A 239 -15.61 0.76 -0.56
N GLY A 240 -16.17 -0.42 -0.79
CA GLY A 240 -15.42 -1.65 -0.68
C GLY A 240 -15.00 -1.99 0.75
N GLY A 241 -15.82 -1.66 1.75
CA GLY A 241 -15.63 -2.08 3.14
C GLY A 241 -15.32 -3.57 3.20
N SER A 242 -14.15 -3.94 3.73
CA SER A 242 -13.60 -5.29 3.74
C SER A 242 -13.71 -5.97 2.38
N THR A 243 -13.01 -5.43 1.41
CA THR A 243 -12.76 -6.14 0.17
C THR A 243 -12.02 -7.40 0.53
N ALA A 244 -12.68 -8.53 0.40
CA ALA A 244 -11.97 -9.78 0.35
C ALA A 244 -10.99 -9.63 -0.83
N ASN A 245 -9.72 -9.47 -0.52
CA ASN A 245 -8.70 -9.44 -1.56
C ASN A 245 -8.60 -10.84 -2.14
N SER A 246 -8.58 -10.94 -3.44
CA SER A 246 -8.31 -12.19 -4.14
C SER A 246 -6.91 -12.69 -3.78
N PHE A 247 -5.93 -11.81 -3.89
CA PHE A 247 -4.54 -12.03 -3.50
C PHE A 247 -3.83 -10.68 -3.27
N THR A 248 -2.69 -10.75 -2.62
CA THR A 248 -1.79 -9.61 -2.43
C THR A 248 -0.45 -9.93 -3.06
N LEU A 249 0.04 -9.02 -3.88
CA LEU A 249 1.38 -9.03 -4.44
C LEU A 249 2.29 -8.14 -3.62
N ARG A 250 3.56 -8.51 -3.54
CA ARG A 250 4.63 -7.71 -2.94
C ARG A 250 5.76 -7.55 -3.95
N THR A 251 6.36 -6.38 -4.04
CA THR A 251 7.55 -6.17 -4.86
C THR A 251 8.78 -6.84 -4.22
N ILE A 252 9.65 -7.43 -5.04
CA ILE A 252 10.94 -7.97 -4.57
C ILE A 252 11.88 -6.81 -4.20
N ALA A 253 11.82 -5.71 -4.95
CA ALA A 253 12.58 -4.51 -4.65
C ALA A 253 11.93 -3.72 -3.51
N ASP A 254 12.76 -3.17 -2.62
CA ASP A 254 12.36 -2.36 -1.49
C ASP A 254 12.42 -0.86 -1.80
N GLY A 255 11.78 -0.06 -0.94
CA GLY A 255 11.84 1.39 -0.96
C GLY A 255 10.69 2.07 -1.72
N THR A 256 10.50 3.35 -1.45
CA THR A 256 9.39 4.15 -2.00
C THR A 256 9.46 4.37 -3.51
N ILE A 257 10.61 4.11 -4.13
CA ILE A 257 10.72 4.11 -5.59
C ILE A 257 9.78 3.08 -6.24
N MET A 258 9.44 2.02 -5.52
CA MET A 258 8.49 1.00 -5.96
C MET A 258 7.02 1.41 -5.76
N ASN A 259 6.75 2.47 -4.99
CA ASN A 259 5.42 3.02 -4.83
C ASN A 259 4.94 3.71 -6.09
N ASN A 260 3.67 3.53 -6.35
CA ASN A 260 3.01 4.15 -7.48
C ASN A 260 1.63 4.64 -7.04
N ALA A 261 1.11 5.70 -7.63
CA ALA A 261 -0.27 6.09 -7.39
C ALA A 261 -1.19 4.97 -7.86
N GLN A 262 -2.07 4.50 -6.99
CA GLN A 262 -3.01 3.42 -7.31
C GLN A 262 -4.14 3.89 -8.24
N THR A 263 -4.40 5.19 -8.25
CA THR A 263 -5.40 5.80 -9.11
C THR A 263 -4.79 6.23 -10.43
N THR A 264 -5.57 6.14 -11.48
CA THR A 264 -5.17 6.64 -12.80
C THR A 264 -5.28 8.15 -12.84
N ALA A 265 -4.22 8.80 -13.32
CA ALA A 265 -4.16 10.26 -13.35
C ALA A 265 -4.98 10.87 -14.50
N ASN A 266 -5.24 10.11 -15.56
CA ASN A 266 -5.88 10.62 -16.77
C ASN A 266 -6.57 9.50 -17.58
N THR A 267 -7.19 9.90 -18.70
CA THR A 267 -7.90 9.01 -19.61
C THR A 267 -7.04 7.90 -20.23
N ASN A 268 -5.72 8.04 -20.22
CA ASN A 268 -4.80 7.03 -20.73
C ASN A 268 -4.37 6.00 -19.68
N ASN A 269 -4.94 6.05 -18.49
CA ASN A 269 -4.62 5.17 -17.37
C ASN A 269 -3.13 5.24 -16.97
N VAL A 270 -2.56 6.45 -16.97
CA VAL A 270 -1.19 6.70 -16.54
C VAL A 270 -1.15 6.90 -15.02
N LEU A 271 -0.25 6.22 -14.34
CA LEU A 271 -0.06 6.38 -12.91
C LEU A 271 0.74 7.65 -12.59
N LEU A 272 0.35 8.39 -11.54
CA LEU A 272 0.97 9.67 -11.18
C LEU A 272 2.46 9.56 -10.91
N SER A 273 2.89 8.55 -10.18
CA SER A 273 4.29 8.28 -9.87
C SER A 273 4.87 7.13 -10.72
N GLY A 274 4.37 6.97 -11.95
CA GLY A 274 4.89 6.00 -12.91
C GLY A 274 6.27 6.37 -13.42
N SER A 275 7.23 5.45 -13.29
CA SER A 275 8.60 5.61 -13.76
C SER A 275 9.12 4.33 -14.41
N LYS A 276 10.32 4.39 -14.97
CA LYS A 276 11.02 3.21 -15.50
C LYS A 276 11.48 2.24 -14.39
N HIS A 277 11.46 2.66 -13.14
CA HIS A 277 12.00 1.89 -12.01
C HIS A 277 10.92 1.12 -11.26
N ASN A 278 9.69 1.61 -11.24
CA ASN A 278 8.58 0.92 -10.59
C ASN A 278 7.75 0.11 -11.59
N ILE A 279 6.81 -0.64 -11.05
CA ILE A 279 5.98 -1.57 -11.79
C ILE A 279 4.51 -1.36 -11.45
N ARG A 280 3.65 -1.89 -12.29
CA ARG A 280 2.21 -1.99 -12.06
C ARG A 280 1.72 -3.36 -12.46
N TYR A 281 0.55 -3.75 -11.95
CA TYR A 281 -0.11 -5.00 -12.30
C TYR A 281 -1.36 -4.78 -13.16
N GLU A 282 -1.74 -5.80 -13.88
CA GLU A 282 -3.01 -5.86 -14.61
C GLU A 282 -3.58 -7.26 -14.55
N VAL A 283 -4.86 -7.38 -14.17
CA VAL A 283 -5.61 -8.63 -14.26
C VAL A 283 -6.51 -8.60 -15.51
N SER A 284 -6.53 -9.68 -16.25
CA SER A 284 -7.35 -9.85 -17.46
C SER A 284 -7.81 -11.30 -17.62
N ASN A 285 -8.69 -11.52 -18.58
CA ASN A 285 -9.17 -12.86 -18.99
C ASN A 285 -9.69 -13.70 -17.82
N VAL A 286 -10.43 -13.08 -16.89
CA VAL A 286 -11.03 -13.78 -15.75
C VAL A 286 -12.15 -14.69 -16.26
N ASN A 287 -12.03 -15.98 -15.98
CA ASN A 287 -12.98 -17.01 -16.39
C ASN A 287 -13.63 -17.66 -15.14
N ALA A 288 -14.83 -17.21 -14.82
CA ALA A 288 -15.57 -17.72 -13.66
C ALA A 288 -15.96 -19.21 -13.77
N LYS A 289 -16.09 -19.74 -15.00
CA LYS A 289 -16.40 -21.17 -15.20
C LYS A 289 -15.22 -22.10 -14.90
N LYS A 290 -14.00 -21.60 -15.05
CA LYS A 290 -12.76 -22.38 -14.81
C LYS A 290 -12.00 -21.93 -13.57
N GLY A 291 -12.37 -20.81 -12.96
CA GLY A 291 -11.64 -20.22 -11.82
C GLY A 291 -10.28 -19.66 -12.20
N THR A 292 -10.05 -19.32 -13.47
CA THR A 292 -8.74 -18.91 -13.97
C THR A 292 -8.72 -17.46 -14.41
N PHE A 293 -7.53 -16.86 -14.39
CA PHE A 293 -7.29 -15.48 -14.85
C PHE A 293 -5.88 -15.33 -15.40
N THR A 294 -5.59 -14.16 -15.94
CA THR A 294 -4.26 -13.76 -16.40
C THR A 294 -3.79 -12.57 -15.57
N LEU A 295 -2.56 -12.65 -15.07
CA LEU A 295 -1.87 -11.55 -14.40
C LEU A 295 -0.69 -11.11 -15.26
N ALA A 296 -0.60 -9.81 -15.52
CA ALA A 296 0.53 -9.19 -16.17
C ALA A 296 1.20 -8.18 -15.23
N ILE A 297 2.53 -8.20 -15.19
CA ILE A 297 3.35 -7.17 -14.56
C ILE A 297 3.86 -6.26 -15.67
N ARG A 298 3.64 -4.97 -15.52
CA ARG A 298 3.89 -3.93 -16.53
C ARG A 298 4.83 -2.88 -15.97
N ALA A 299 5.51 -2.14 -16.86
CA ALA A 299 6.31 -1.00 -16.45
C ALA A 299 5.43 0.10 -15.85
N GLY A 300 5.89 0.75 -14.78
CA GLY A 300 5.12 1.76 -14.07
C GLY A 300 4.78 3.00 -14.91
N ASN A 301 5.65 3.36 -15.86
CA ASN A 301 5.46 4.51 -16.74
C ASN A 301 4.70 4.20 -18.04
N ASP A 302 4.12 3.01 -18.16
CA ASP A 302 3.31 2.66 -19.31
C ASP A 302 1.89 3.26 -19.25
N ASN A 303 1.12 3.07 -20.29
CA ASN A 303 -0.27 3.49 -20.36
C ASN A 303 -1.11 2.45 -21.12
N ILE A 304 -2.44 2.62 -21.09
CA ILE A 304 -3.37 1.65 -21.71
C ILE A 304 -3.19 1.50 -23.22
N LYS A 305 -2.71 2.54 -23.91
CA LYS A 305 -2.49 2.52 -25.36
C LYS A 305 -1.13 1.92 -25.73
N ARG A 306 -0.15 2.00 -24.83
CA ARG A 306 1.23 1.51 -25.04
C ARG A 306 1.67 0.72 -23.82
N LYS A 307 1.09 -0.47 -23.66
CA LYS A 307 1.43 -1.38 -22.56
C LYS A 307 2.83 -1.94 -22.75
N GLN A 308 3.64 -1.83 -21.71
CA GLN A 308 4.97 -2.43 -21.64
C GLN A 308 4.92 -3.59 -20.65
N ILE A 309 4.66 -4.78 -21.17
CA ILE A 309 4.54 -5.99 -20.38
C ILE A 309 5.94 -6.52 -20.07
N LEU A 310 6.24 -6.71 -18.80
CA LEU A 310 7.49 -7.26 -18.31
C LEU A 310 7.39 -8.76 -18.05
N GLU A 311 6.29 -9.18 -17.43
CA GLU A 311 6.00 -10.59 -17.13
C GLU A 311 4.50 -10.87 -17.33
N THR A 312 4.16 -12.10 -17.75
CA THR A 312 2.76 -12.51 -17.93
C THR A 312 2.57 -13.94 -17.42
N TYR A 313 1.52 -14.13 -16.63
CA TYR A 313 1.10 -15.42 -16.08
C TYR A 313 -0.33 -15.70 -16.53
N THR A 314 -0.49 -16.66 -17.45
CA THR A 314 -1.78 -16.97 -18.06
C THR A 314 -2.41 -18.23 -17.47
N GLY A 315 -3.75 -18.22 -17.32
CA GLY A 315 -4.48 -19.38 -16.85
C GLY A 315 -4.19 -19.79 -15.40
N ILE A 316 -3.70 -18.87 -14.60
CA ILE A 316 -3.46 -19.08 -13.17
C ILE A 316 -4.77 -19.06 -12.38
N ASN A 317 -4.78 -19.70 -11.21
CA ASN A 317 -5.94 -19.81 -10.34
C ASN A 317 -5.58 -19.68 -8.87
N LEU A 318 -6.59 -19.73 -7.99
CA LEU A 318 -6.44 -19.58 -6.52
C LEU A 318 -6.53 -20.93 -5.79
N ASP A 319 -6.52 -22.05 -6.49
CA ASP A 319 -6.59 -23.40 -5.90
C ASP A 319 -5.17 -23.93 -5.62
N PRO A 320 -4.76 -24.08 -4.35
CA PRO A 320 -3.42 -24.55 -3.98
C PRO A 320 -3.13 -25.98 -4.45
N ASN A 321 -4.16 -26.79 -4.74
CA ASN A 321 -4.01 -28.15 -5.27
C ASN A 321 -3.70 -28.16 -6.78
N SER A 322 -4.00 -27.06 -7.46
CA SER A 322 -3.75 -26.93 -8.91
C SER A 322 -2.27 -26.72 -9.22
N ASN A 323 -1.85 -27.24 -10.38
CA ASN A 323 -0.51 -26.93 -10.93
C ASN A 323 -0.36 -25.46 -11.34
N ASN A 324 -1.48 -24.82 -11.68
CA ASN A 324 -1.51 -23.41 -12.08
C ASN A 324 -1.85 -22.47 -10.90
N TYR A 325 -1.68 -22.93 -9.67
CA TYR A 325 -1.85 -22.10 -8.50
C TYR A 325 -0.93 -20.88 -8.55
N ILE A 326 -1.48 -19.70 -8.23
CA ILE A 326 -0.75 -18.42 -8.33
C ILE A 326 0.58 -18.45 -7.57
N GLY A 327 0.63 -19.06 -6.37
CA GLY A 327 1.86 -19.22 -5.58
C GLY A 327 2.89 -20.09 -6.29
N LYS A 328 2.46 -21.16 -6.99
CA LYS A 328 3.37 -22.02 -7.77
C LYS A 328 3.82 -21.37 -9.08
N ALA A 329 3.00 -20.50 -9.66
CA ALA A 329 3.26 -19.84 -10.92
C ALA A 329 4.22 -18.64 -10.78
N ILE A 330 4.09 -17.86 -9.71
CA ILE A 330 4.84 -16.63 -9.45
C ILE A 330 5.96 -16.89 -8.42
N GLY A 331 5.63 -17.56 -7.33
CA GLY A 331 6.44 -17.76 -6.14
C GLY A 331 5.93 -16.95 -4.95
N ASP A 332 6.19 -17.48 -3.76
CA ASP A 332 5.84 -16.84 -2.48
C ASP A 332 7.04 -16.78 -1.53
N GLN A 333 8.22 -17.17 -2.00
CA GLN A 333 9.41 -17.17 -1.17
C GLN A 333 9.94 -15.76 -0.95
N ARG A 334 10.33 -15.50 0.29
CA ARG A 334 10.94 -14.26 0.72
C ARG A 334 12.22 -14.55 1.50
N GLN A 335 13.28 -13.87 1.14
CA GLN A 335 14.53 -13.86 1.90
C GLN A 335 14.51 -12.69 2.88
N GLN A 336 14.97 -12.95 4.08
CA GLN A 336 15.15 -11.95 5.13
C GLN A 336 16.45 -12.22 5.87
N VAL A 337 17.14 -11.16 6.27
CA VAL A 337 18.30 -11.30 7.14
C VAL A 337 17.81 -11.66 8.55
N ALA A 338 18.27 -12.78 9.06
CA ALA A 338 17.99 -13.22 10.42
C ALA A 338 19.31 -13.27 11.21
N THR A 339 19.20 -13.29 12.53
CA THR A 339 20.36 -13.30 13.41
C THR A 339 20.25 -14.48 14.38
N ASP A 340 21.31 -15.26 14.50
CA ASP A 340 21.46 -16.29 15.54
C ASP A 340 22.72 -15.98 16.35
N GLY A 341 22.55 -15.55 17.59
CA GLY A 341 23.62 -15.02 18.41
C GLY A 341 24.26 -13.79 17.76
N THR A 342 25.46 -13.95 17.20
CA THR A 342 26.18 -12.87 16.49
C THR A 342 26.24 -13.10 15.00
N THR A 343 25.79 -14.26 14.50
CA THR A 343 25.88 -14.64 13.09
C THR A 343 24.65 -14.19 12.33
N LYS A 344 24.86 -13.48 11.23
CA LYS A 344 23.82 -13.13 10.27
C LYS A 344 23.69 -14.22 9.21
N TYR A 345 22.45 -14.54 8.83
CA TYR A 345 22.18 -15.51 7.77
C TYR A 345 20.91 -15.15 7.01
N LEU A 346 20.75 -15.71 5.81
CA LEU A 346 19.54 -15.53 5.03
C LEU A 346 18.49 -16.56 5.42
N GLN A 347 17.40 -16.10 6.01
CA GLN A 347 16.23 -16.91 6.27
C GLN A 347 15.29 -16.88 5.07
N LEU A 348 14.98 -18.06 4.54
CA LEU A 348 13.99 -18.22 3.48
C LEU A 348 12.64 -18.59 4.08
N THR A 349 11.62 -17.82 3.77
CA THR A 349 10.22 -18.11 4.14
C THR A 349 9.38 -18.29 2.88
N GLY A 350 8.26 -19.04 2.98
CA GLY A 350 7.43 -19.36 1.81
C GLY A 350 7.60 -20.80 1.35
N SER A 351 6.68 -21.26 0.52
CA SER A 351 6.58 -22.67 0.09
C SER A 351 7.01 -22.89 -1.35
N PHE A 352 6.90 -21.87 -2.19
CA PHE A 352 7.13 -22.00 -3.63
C PHE A 352 8.21 -21.04 -4.10
N SER A 353 9.20 -21.57 -4.80
CA SER A 353 10.33 -20.80 -5.31
C SER A 353 9.85 -19.68 -6.26
N ASN A 354 10.50 -18.52 -6.17
CA ASN A 354 10.18 -17.37 -7.00
C ASN A 354 10.57 -17.62 -8.46
N LYS A 355 9.58 -17.52 -9.33
CA LYS A 355 9.77 -17.53 -10.79
C LYS A 355 9.72 -16.11 -11.35
N SER A 356 8.97 -15.22 -10.69
CA SER A 356 9.01 -13.79 -10.97
C SER A 356 10.32 -13.18 -10.47
N ARG A 357 10.83 -12.22 -11.25
CA ARG A 357 11.95 -11.35 -10.85
C ARG A 357 11.52 -10.04 -10.21
N LEU A 358 10.21 -9.76 -10.23
CA LEU A 358 9.66 -8.46 -9.88
C LEU A 358 8.75 -8.50 -8.65
N VAL A 359 7.97 -9.58 -8.50
CA VAL A 359 6.96 -9.69 -7.45
C VAL A 359 6.95 -11.07 -6.81
N THR A 360 6.43 -11.13 -5.59
CA THR A 360 6.06 -12.37 -4.88
C THR A 360 4.61 -12.31 -4.46
N VAL A 361 4.01 -13.47 -4.23
CA VAL A 361 2.65 -13.59 -3.69
C VAL A 361 2.71 -13.62 -2.18
N GLU A 362 2.08 -12.65 -1.51
CA GLU A 362 2.12 -12.54 -0.06
C GLU A 362 0.94 -13.22 0.62
N LYS A 363 -0.25 -13.08 0.06
CA LYS A 363 -1.49 -13.59 0.62
C LYS A 363 -2.44 -13.99 -0.51
N VAL A 364 -3.12 -15.09 -0.34
CA VAL A 364 -4.12 -15.60 -1.30
C VAL A 364 -5.40 -15.99 -0.56
N THR A 365 -6.54 -15.61 -1.12
CA THR A 365 -7.83 -16.16 -0.74
C THR A 365 -8.01 -17.48 -1.48
N ASN A 366 -7.64 -18.58 -0.83
CA ASN A 366 -7.66 -19.90 -1.44
C ASN A 366 -9.08 -20.34 -1.79
N THR A 367 -9.24 -20.89 -2.99
CA THR A 367 -10.48 -21.54 -3.46
C THR A 367 -10.20 -23.00 -3.82
N VAL A 368 -10.14 -23.83 -2.80
CA VAL A 368 -9.81 -25.25 -2.94
C VAL A 368 -10.90 -25.96 -3.73
N ASP A 369 -10.50 -26.86 -4.64
CA ASP A 369 -11.40 -27.67 -5.46
C ASP A 369 -12.46 -26.82 -6.18
N TYR A 370 -12.00 -25.80 -6.93
CA TYR A 370 -12.90 -24.88 -7.64
C TYR A 370 -13.90 -25.59 -8.53
N LEU A 371 -13.47 -26.63 -9.24
CA LEU A 371 -14.32 -27.46 -10.09
C LEU A 371 -14.62 -28.80 -9.47
N ASP A 372 -15.80 -29.35 -9.77
CA ASP A 372 -16.16 -30.73 -9.47
C ASP A 372 -15.57 -31.73 -10.49
N GLU A 373 -15.82 -33.01 -10.29
CA GLU A 373 -15.37 -34.09 -11.17
C GLU A 373 -15.92 -33.97 -12.62
N ASN A 374 -17.01 -33.26 -12.79
CA ASN A 374 -17.66 -33.02 -14.07
C ASN A 374 -17.22 -31.70 -14.73
N GLY A 375 -16.30 -30.96 -14.07
CA GLY A 375 -15.81 -29.67 -14.56
C GLY A 375 -16.76 -28.50 -14.33
N ASN A 376 -17.75 -28.62 -13.44
CA ASN A 376 -18.62 -27.53 -13.04
C ASN A 376 -18.07 -26.85 -11.77
N VAL A 377 -18.44 -25.59 -11.57
CA VAL A 377 -18.08 -24.86 -10.35
C VAL A 377 -18.77 -25.50 -9.16
N ARG A 378 -17.97 -26.08 -8.24
CA ARG A 378 -18.45 -26.82 -7.06
C ARG A 378 -19.27 -25.93 -6.13
N VAL A 379 -18.80 -24.72 -5.89
CA VAL A 379 -19.46 -23.73 -5.04
C VAL A 379 -19.59 -22.42 -5.83
N PRO A 380 -20.77 -22.04 -6.34
CA PRO A 380 -20.95 -20.85 -7.17
C PRO A 380 -20.43 -19.55 -6.51
N ALA A 381 -20.49 -19.45 -5.17
CA ALA A 381 -19.99 -18.31 -4.43
C ALA A 381 -18.46 -18.12 -4.57
N ASN A 382 -17.70 -19.17 -4.87
CA ASN A 382 -16.25 -19.09 -5.04
C ASN A 382 -15.85 -18.23 -6.25
N SER A 383 -16.74 -18.03 -7.22
CA SER A 383 -16.49 -17.11 -8.33
C SER A 383 -16.33 -15.67 -7.88
N ALA A 384 -16.89 -15.31 -6.71
CA ALA A 384 -16.75 -13.99 -6.11
C ALA A 384 -15.34 -13.72 -5.54
N SER A 385 -14.54 -14.75 -5.28
CA SER A 385 -13.15 -14.61 -4.80
C SER A 385 -12.13 -14.38 -5.93
N LEU A 386 -12.52 -14.58 -7.18
CA LEU A 386 -11.67 -14.28 -8.32
C LEU A 386 -11.34 -12.80 -8.42
N PRO A 387 -10.16 -12.43 -8.95
CA PRO A 387 -9.80 -11.03 -9.09
C PRO A 387 -10.71 -10.31 -10.10
N ASN A 388 -11.02 -9.06 -9.80
CA ASN A 388 -11.85 -8.24 -10.69
C ASN A 388 -11.04 -7.80 -11.94
N PRO A 389 -11.52 -8.07 -13.17
CA PRO A 389 -10.85 -7.61 -14.39
C PRO A 389 -11.12 -6.14 -14.73
N GLY A 390 -11.96 -5.44 -13.94
CA GLY A 390 -12.32 -4.04 -14.19
C GLY A 390 -11.18 -3.06 -13.97
N SER A 391 -11.37 -1.82 -14.34
CA SER A 391 -10.49 -0.70 -14.02
C SER A 391 -10.51 -0.44 -12.49
N GLY A 392 -9.39 -0.04 -11.94
CA GLY A 392 -9.27 0.26 -10.50
C GLY A 392 -8.59 -0.87 -9.74
N SER A 393 -9.35 -1.67 -8.99
CA SER A 393 -8.81 -2.69 -8.09
C SER A 393 -8.03 -3.84 -8.76
N SER A 394 -8.19 -4.03 -10.07
CA SER A 394 -7.52 -5.09 -10.83
C SER A 394 -6.38 -4.61 -11.73
N ASN A 395 -6.10 -3.33 -11.72
CA ASN A 395 -5.10 -2.70 -12.56
C ASN A 395 -4.58 -1.44 -11.87
N GLY A 396 -3.35 -1.45 -11.44
CA GLY A 396 -2.80 -0.31 -10.73
C GLY A 396 -1.37 -0.49 -10.27
N GLY A 397 -0.93 0.45 -9.44
CA GLY A 397 0.39 0.47 -8.83
C GLY A 397 0.42 -0.26 -7.48
N PHE A 398 1.56 -0.16 -6.86
CA PHE A 398 1.86 -0.69 -5.53
C PHE A 398 1.93 0.47 -4.54
N SER A 399 1.82 0.18 -3.26
CA SER A 399 1.86 1.18 -2.18
C SER A 399 2.47 0.62 -0.91
N GLY A 400 2.72 1.49 0.08
CA GLY A 400 3.13 1.08 1.42
C GLY A 400 4.63 0.82 1.60
N ALA A 401 5.47 1.03 0.58
CA ALA A 401 6.91 0.95 0.75
C ALA A 401 7.45 2.16 1.53
N THR A 402 8.52 1.93 2.28
CA THR A 402 9.27 2.95 3.04
C THR A 402 10.75 2.84 2.75
N ASP A 403 11.47 3.95 2.87
CA ASP A 403 12.92 4.03 2.62
C ASP A 403 13.75 4.04 3.91
N GLY A 404 13.12 4.00 5.08
CA GLY A 404 13.85 4.17 6.33
C GLY A 404 14.43 5.59 6.44
N PHE A 405 15.75 5.70 6.57
CA PHE A 405 16.44 6.98 6.71
C PHE A 405 16.97 7.56 5.39
N SER A 406 16.93 6.81 4.31
CA SER A 406 17.50 7.23 3.03
C SER A 406 16.82 6.54 1.85
N GLY A 407 16.71 7.24 0.74
CA GLY A 407 16.11 6.75 -0.50
C GLY A 407 15.41 7.85 -1.29
N PHE A 408 14.97 7.50 -2.49
CA PHE A 408 14.24 8.40 -3.39
C PHE A 408 12.98 7.70 -3.91
N ASP A 409 11.91 8.47 -4.00
CA ASP A 409 10.68 8.00 -4.63
C ASP A 409 10.77 7.96 -6.17
N ALA A 410 9.70 7.53 -6.82
CA ALA A 410 9.65 7.44 -8.28
C ALA A 410 9.73 8.80 -8.99
N LEU A 411 9.48 9.89 -8.29
CA LEU A 411 9.54 11.27 -8.80
C LEU A 411 10.89 11.93 -8.53
N GLY A 412 11.77 11.26 -7.75
CA GLY A 412 13.09 11.75 -7.37
C GLY A 412 13.08 12.64 -6.12
N ASN A 413 12.00 12.64 -5.34
CA ASN A 413 12.01 13.26 -4.03
C ASN A 413 12.68 12.29 -3.05
N HIS A 414 13.50 12.80 -2.15
CA HIS A 414 14.04 11.97 -1.08
C HIS A 414 12.96 11.71 -0.03
N ASN A 415 12.92 10.48 0.43
CA ASN A 415 12.07 10.03 1.52
C ASN A 415 12.95 9.38 2.57
N GLY A 416 12.71 9.71 3.81
CA GLY A 416 13.54 9.29 4.92
C GLY A 416 14.52 10.39 5.30
N ASP A 417 14.60 10.60 6.59
CA ASP A 417 15.43 11.63 7.20
C ASP A 417 15.99 11.08 8.51
N LYS A 418 17.30 11.11 8.61
CA LYS A 418 17.99 10.92 9.87
C LYS A 418 18.59 12.25 10.28
N THR A 419 18.43 12.62 11.53
CA THR A 419 18.97 13.87 12.06
C THR A 419 20.44 14.05 11.69
N GLY A 420 20.73 15.02 10.82
CA GLY A 420 22.09 15.37 10.39
C GLY A 420 22.60 14.70 9.13
N VAL A 421 21.84 13.75 8.54
CA VAL A 421 22.18 13.12 7.25
C VAL A 421 20.91 12.98 6.43
N THR A 422 20.86 13.63 5.30
CA THR A 422 19.74 13.53 4.39
C THR A 422 20.17 12.88 3.07
N PRO A 423 19.31 12.11 2.41
CA PRO A 423 19.56 11.63 1.05
C PRO A 423 19.83 12.76 0.06
N ALA A 424 19.38 13.98 0.37
CA ALA A 424 19.69 15.18 -0.40
C ALA A 424 21.20 15.46 -0.49
N ASN A 425 22.01 14.94 0.44
CA ASN A 425 23.47 15.08 0.45
C ASN A 425 24.16 14.05 -0.45
N PHE A 426 23.42 13.33 -1.27
CA PHE A 426 23.91 12.33 -2.21
C PHE A 426 25.08 12.84 -3.08
N TYR A 427 25.02 14.09 -3.54
CA TYR A 427 26.03 14.71 -4.41
C TYR A 427 27.10 15.50 -3.67
N GLU A 428 27.00 15.59 -2.36
CA GLU A 428 27.99 16.26 -1.54
C GLU A 428 29.24 15.41 -1.33
N ASN A 429 30.30 16.05 -0.87
CA ASN A 429 31.54 15.35 -0.58
C ASN A 429 31.34 14.25 0.44
N ILE A 430 31.98 13.11 0.20
CA ILE A 430 32.01 12.01 1.15
C ILE A 430 32.66 12.49 2.45
N SER A 431 31.97 12.31 3.55
CA SER A 431 32.36 12.69 4.90
C SER A 431 32.10 11.55 5.87
N LYS A 432 32.46 11.70 7.13
CA LYS A 432 32.24 10.67 8.16
C LYS A 432 30.80 10.12 8.18
N ASN A 433 29.84 11.00 8.00
CA ASN A 433 28.42 10.68 8.11
C ASN A 433 27.69 10.74 6.76
N ASN A 434 28.43 10.86 5.65
CA ASN A 434 27.83 10.90 4.33
C ASN A 434 28.67 10.11 3.32
N SER A 435 28.11 9.01 2.87
CA SER A 435 28.56 8.28 1.68
C SER A 435 27.38 8.13 0.72
N GLN A 436 27.29 9.01 -0.26
CA GLN A 436 26.20 8.98 -1.27
C GLN A 436 24.80 9.12 -0.64
N GLY A 437 24.65 9.97 0.38
CA GLY A 437 23.38 10.18 1.09
C GLY A 437 23.07 9.12 2.14
N PHE A 438 23.99 8.25 2.46
CA PHE A 438 23.90 7.25 3.53
C PHE A 438 24.96 7.49 4.59
N ASP A 439 24.66 7.15 5.83
CA ASP A 439 25.62 7.21 6.93
C ASP A 439 26.25 5.82 7.15
N PRO A 440 27.51 5.62 6.73
CA PRO A 440 28.17 4.33 6.92
C PRO A 440 28.58 4.05 8.37
N THR A 441 28.38 4.99 9.26
CA THR A 441 28.74 4.87 10.69
C THR A 441 27.53 4.92 11.61
N ALA A 442 26.33 4.84 11.06
CA ALA A 442 25.11 4.91 11.83
C ALA A 442 25.05 3.77 12.86
N THR A 443 24.98 4.16 14.14
CA THR A 443 24.72 3.24 15.25
C THR A 443 23.44 3.67 15.93
N GLY A 444 22.50 2.77 16.16
CA GLY A 444 21.28 3.09 16.92
C GLY A 444 19.99 2.70 16.20
N GLU A 445 18.98 3.56 16.18
CA GLU A 445 17.59 3.28 15.81
C GLU A 445 17.33 2.75 14.39
N GLY A 446 18.34 2.41 13.65
CA GLY A 446 18.23 1.81 12.32
C GLY A 446 19.31 0.76 12.10
N LEU A 447 19.13 -0.04 11.09
CA LEU A 447 20.16 -0.94 10.62
C LEU A 447 21.32 -0.10 10.04
N ASP A 448 22.52 -0.39 10.49
CA ASP A 448 23.73 0.01 9.78
C ASP A 448 23.88 -0.91 8.56
N GLY A 449 23.31 -0.51 7.45
CA GLY A 449 23.21 -1.33 6.26
C GLY A 449 24.57 -1.80 5.73
N TYR A 450 25.64 -1.03 5.91
CA TYR A 450 26.98 -1.45 5.53
C TYR A 450 27.53 -2.55 6.45
N THR A 451 27.38 -2.36 7.78
CA THR A 451 27.83 -3.35 8.74
C THR A 451 27.05 -4.65 8.63
N GLU A 452 25.75 -4.56 8.44
CA GLU A 452 24.91 -5.73 8.26
C GLU A 452 25.24 -6.51 6.99
N ALA A 453 25.49 -5.81 5.89
CA ALA A 453 25.93 -6.44 4.64
C ALA A 453 27.28 -7.18 4.81
N LEU A 454 28.23 -6.58 5.52
CA LEU A 454 29.51 -7.20 5.81
C LEU A 454 29.38 -8.40 6.76
N ASP A 455 28.55 -8.31 7.79
CA ASP A 455 28.28 -9.43 8.71
C ASP A 455 27.65 -10.62 8.00
N LEU A 456 26.75 -10.36 7.05
CA LEU A 456 26.12 -11.40 6.25
C LEU A 456 27.13 -12.06 5.31
N LEU A 457 27.95 -11.27 4.60
CA LEU A 457 28.95 -11.79 3.67
C LEU A 457 30.12 -12.48 4.37
N ALA A 458 30.33 -12.21 5.68
CA ALA A 458 31.32 -12.92 6.48
C ALA A 458 30.97 -14.40 6.74
N ASN A 459 29.75 -14.81 6.45
CA ASN A 459 29.31 -16.20 6.54
C ASN A 459 29.90 -17.00 5.35
N GLN A 460 31.05 -17.61 5.57
CA GLN A 460 31.77 -18.37 4.57
C GLN A 460 31.07 -19.67 4.14
N ASP A 461 30.12 -20.13 4.91
CA ASP A 461 29.31 -21.31 4.55
C ASP A 461 28.28 -20.99 3.44
N GLU A 462 27.93 -19.74 3.30
CA GLU A 462 26.95 -19.27 2.28
C GLU A 462 27.61 -18.50 1.13
N PHE A 463 28.72 -17.77 1.42
CA PHE A 463 29.32 -16.84 0.45
C PHE A 463 30.83 -17.07 0.34
N ASP A 464 31.30 -17.33 -0.88
CA ASP A 464 32.72 -17.38 -1.21
C ASP A 464 33.12 -16.06 -1.88
N ILE A 465 33.50 -15.06 -1.08
CA ILE A 465 33.86 -13.70 -1.52
C ILE A 465 35.31 -13.43 -1.24
N ASN A 466 36.06 -13.09 -2.30
CA ASN A 466 37.49 -12.79 -2.23
C ASN A 466 37.78 -11.28 -2.40
N LEU A 467 36.84 -10.52 -2.95
CA LEU A 467 37.01 -9.09 -3.20
C LEU A 467 35.76 -8.36 -2.76
N ILE A 468 35.91 -7.36 -1.89
CA ILE A 468 34.84 -6.47 -1.48
C ILE A 468 35.06 -5.09 -2.10
N LEU A 469 34.05 -4.61 -2.84
CA LEU A 469 33.98 -3.28 -3.40
C LEU A 469 32.96 -2.46 -2.61
N MET A 470 33.41 -1.35 -2.03
CA MET A 470 32.56 -0.45 -1.26
C MET A 470 32.73 0.99 -1.78
N PRO A 471 32.08 1.33 -2.91
CA PRO A 471 32.18 2.66 -3.49
C PRO A 471 31.67 3.74 -2.53
N GLY A 472 32.51 4.79 -2.33
CA GLY A 472 32.19 5.82 -1.35
C GLY A 472 32.67 5.51 0.07
N GLY A 473 33.23 4.33 0.33
CA GLY A 473 33.93 4.00 1.57
C GLY A 473 35.35 4.57 1.58
N ILE A 474 35.66 5.42 2.55
CA ILE A 474 37.01 6.00 2.73
C ILE A 474 37.55 5.63 4.10
N HIS A 475 38.65 4.88 4.13
CA HIS A 475 39.22 4.36 5.37
C HIS A 475 39.48 5.43 6.43
N SER A 476 39.97 6.60 6.05
CA SER A 476 40.29 7.67 6.98
C SER A 476 39.09 8.24 7.74
N VAL A 477 37.89 8.08 7.21
CA VAL A 477 36.64 8.61 7.81
C VAL A 477 35.62 7.51 8.17
N HIS A 478 35.70 6.35 7.49
CA HIS A 478 34.81 5.20 7.69
C HIS A 478 35.53 3.97 8.24
N SER A 479 36.53 4.19 9.10
CA SER A 479 37.38 3.11 9.60
C SER A 479 36.63 1.98 10.31
N THR A 480 35.50 2.28 10.95
CA THR A 480 34.66 1.28 11.62
C THR A 480 34.16 0.23 10.62
N VAL A 481 33.70 0.66 9.47
CA VAL A 481 33.16 -0.24 8.42
C VAL A 481 34.30 -0.84 7.61
N THR A 482 35.27 -0.04 7.18
CA THR A 482 36.38 -0.51 6.32
C THR A 482 37.38 -1.43 7.03
N ASN A 483 37.45 -1.42 8.38
CA ASN A 483 38.23 -2.40 9.14
C ASN A 483 37.50 -3.74 9.29
N LYS A 484 36.21 -3.75 9.06
CA LYS A 484 35.38 -4.94 9.11
C LYS A 484 35.36 -5.67 7.76
N ALA A 485 35.49 -4.92 6.66
CA ALA A 485 35.62 -5.45 5.32
C ALA A 485 37.02 -6.08 5.09
#